data_cd5ebccc925c310431515cb56de635eb
#
_entry.id   cd5ebccc925c310431515cb56de635eb
#
_cell.length_a   1.000
_cell.length_b   1.000
_cell.length_c   1.000
_cell.angle_alpha   90.00
_cell.angle_beta   90.00
_cell.angle_gamma   90.00
#
_symmetry.space_group_name_H-M   'P 1'
#
loop_
_entity.id
_entity.type
_entity.pdbx_description
1 polymer ?
#
loop_
_entity_poly.entity_id
_entity_poly.type
_entity_poly.pdbx_seq_one_letter_code
_entity_poly.pdbx_strand_id
1 'polypeptide(L)'
;MKRHPLLTPSLLAAATIVATVTILIGCASIGSPDGGPYDETPPKVLGSTPLPGALGVTEQKVVIDFDEYIKLEKASEKVVVSPPQKTQPVIKTNGKKIIVSLEDSLLEDATYTIDFNDAIVDNNEGNPLGNYAFTFSTGDHIDTLACSGLVLSATNLEPVQGILVGLHSNLEDSAFTTLPFERVGRTDADGHFTIRGIAPGKYRAYALQDMNQNFFFDQKSEMLAWLDSLVIPSTEVRMEPDTTWIDSLTIDTIRILPVTHYLPEDLVLLAFTEEPTFRYLVKSERPALNKFSLYFSTPSDTLPHLEPFNFPADSAYIVQTNARNDSITYWMKDTLYYYQDTLSFALTYYATDTLGILSPRTDTLNLVPKKTRAKILQEEEKKRKEEEKEREKRLKKGDSTEVKKPTPVLSMKVNAGSSMDLNAVVTVVFEEPVVAYCDTSLHLTHKVDSLWEDAPFVFRRRKGQLMTYELLGEWRPEEEYKFHIDSAAFTGL
;
A
#
# COMPACT_ATOMS: atom_id res chain seq x y z
N MET A 1 14.35 -91.08 -30.06
CA MET A 1 14.97 -89.97 -29.36
C MET A 1 14.98 -88.72 -30.26
N LYS A 2 14.08 -87.78 -30.06
CA LYS A 2 14.04 -86.52 -30.82
C LYS A 2 14.95 -85.51 -30.15
N ARG A 3 16.00 -85.01 -30.84
CA ARG A 3 16.88 -83.95 -30.39
C ARG A 3 16.17 -82.62 -30.57
N HIS A 4 16.00 -81.89 -29.49
CA HIS A 4 15.59 -80.45 -29.54
C HIS A 4 16.77 -79.59 -30.02
N PRO A 5 16.54 -78.66 -30.94
CA PRO A 5 17.57 -77.74 -31.36
C PRO A 5 17.89 -76.74 -30.21
N LEU A 6 19.14 -76.71 -29.79
CA LEU A 6 19.67 -75.69 -28.88
C LEU A 6 19.66 -74.32 -29.60
N LEU A 7 18.96 -73.32 -29.02
CA LEU A 7 18.99 -71.95 -29.48
C LEU A 7 20.44 -71.48 -29.55
N THR A 8 20.84 -70.89 -30.67
CA THR A 8 22.20 -70.35 -30.85
C THR A 8 22.40 -69.15 -29.93
N PRO A 9 23.63 -68.94 -29.42
CA PRO A 9 23.91 -67.83 -28.50
C PRO A 9 23.60 -66.43 -29.06
N SER A 10 23.53 -66.31 -30.38
CA SER A 10 23.13 -65.05 -31.06
C SER A 10 21.63 -64.76 -30.93
N LEU A 11 20.76 -65.75 -30.84
CA LEU A 11 19.31 -65.60 -30.61
C LEU A 11 19.02 -65.25 -29.16
N LEU A 12 19.79 -65.78 -28.20
CA LEU A 12 19.68 -65.42 -26.80
C LEU A 12 20.15 -63.91 -26.56
N ALA A 13 21.25 -63.51 -27.21
CA ALA A 13 21.74 -62.13 -27.15
C ALA A 13 20.76 -61.10 -27.77
N ALA A 14 20.13 -61.49 -28.90
CA ALA A 14 19.10 -60.67 -29.52
C ALA A 14 17.84 -60.54 -28.63
N ALA A 15 17.40 -61.59 -27.98
CA ALA A 15 16.25 -61.62 -27.07
C ALA A 15 16.52 -60.79 -25.80
N THR A 16 17.75 -60.86 -25.25
CA THR A 16 18.12 -60.02 -24.10
C THR A 16 18.22 -58.53 -24.45
N ILE A 17 18.74 -58.17 -25.64
CA ILE A 17 18.78 -56.80 -26.11
C ILE A 17 17.35 -56.24 -26.32
N VAL A 18 16.45 -56.98 -26.92
CA VAL A 18 15.04 -56.59 -27.10
C VAL A 18 14.33 -56.44 -25.75
N ALA A 19 14.54 -57.34 -24.80
CA ALA A 19 13.96 -57.25 -23.46
C ALA A 19 14.51 -56.04 -22.67
N THR A 20 15.80 -55.70 -22.83
CA THR A 20 16.40 -54.54 -22.17
C THR A 20 15.90 -53.23 -22.79
N VAL A 21 15.71 -53.16 -24.10
CA VAL A 21 15.18 -51.98 -24.80
C VAL A 21 13.70 -51.76 -24.46
N THR A 22 12.90 -52.83 -24.32
CA THR A 22 11.48 -52.68 -23.90
C THR A 22 11.32 -52.24 -22.45
N ILE A 23 12.26 -52.54 -21.56
CA ILE A 23 12.27 -52.05 -20.17
C ILE A 23 12.69 -50.56 -20.09
N LEU A 24 13.50 -50.07 -21.03
CA LEU A 24 13.96 -48.68 -21.05
C LEU A 24 12.94 -47.71 -21.71
N ILE A 25 11.90 -48.17 -22.37
CA ILE A 25 10.83 -47.35 -22.99
C ILE A 25 9.63 -47.14 -22.05
N GLY A 26 9.66 -47.69 -20.86
CA GLY A 26 8.71 -47.36 -19.80
C GLY A 26 8.97 -45.96 -19.22
N CYS A 27 8.76 -44.92 -20.02
CA CYS A 27 8.55 -43.58 -19.46
C CYS A 27 7.25 -43.64 -18.65
N ALA A 28 7.38 -43.80 -17.33
CA ALA A 28 6.32 -43.42 -16.44
C ALA A 28 6.12 -41.88 -16.61
N SER A 29 5.14 -41.49 -17.40
CA SER A 29 4.63 -40.14 -17.31
C SER A 29 4.09 -39.99 -15.89
N ILE A 30 4.74 -39.17 -15.09
CA ILE A 30 4.13 -38.67 -13.87
C ILE A 30 2.96 -37.79 -14.35
N GLY A 31 1.80 -38.41 -14.50
CA GLY A 31 0.55 -37.69 -14.59
C GLY A 31 0.40 -36.98 -13.24
N SER A 32 0.57 -35.66 -13.19
CA SER A 32 -0.05 -34.91 -12.12
C SER A 32 -1.52 -35.26 -12.16
N PRO A 33 -2.14 -35.70 -11.07
CA PRO A 33 -3.58 -35.89 -11.06
C PRO A 33 -4.19 -34.56 -11.51
N ASP A 34 -4.99 -34.60 -12.57
CA ASP A 34 -5.85 -33.48 -12.91
C ASP A 34 -6.69 -33.24 -11.67
N GLY A 35 -6.52 -32.10 -11.03
CA GLY A 35 -7.31 -31.70 -9.89
C GLY A 35 -8.79 -31.85 -10.22
N GLY A 36 -9.60 -32.20 -9.26
CA GLY A 36 -11.05 -32.17 -9.41
C GLY A 36 -11.55 -30.81 -9.92
N PRO A 37 -12.83 -30.68 -10.25
CA PRO A 37 -13.41 -29.40 -10.60
C PRO A 37 -13.08 -28.39 -9.47
N TYR A 38 -12.71 -27.17 -9.87
CA TYR A 38 -12.40 -26.08 -8.94
C TYR A 38 -13.61 -25.83 -8.04
N ASP A 39 -13.41 -25.83 -6.72
CA ASP A 39 -14.49 -25.54 -5.76
C ASP A 39 -14.66 -24.03 -5.62
N GLU A 40 -15.83 -23.52 -5.98
CA GLU A 40 -16.21 -22.10 -5.84
C GLU A 40 -17.13 -21.88 -4.63
N THR A 41 -17.39 -22.93 -3.84
CA THR A 41 -18.29 -22.83 -2.69
C THR A 41 -17.56 -22.23 -1.48
N PRO A 42 -18.11 -21.20 -0.83
CA PRO A 42 -17.54 -20.69 0.41
C PRO A 42 -17.80 -21.65 1.58
N PRO A 43 -16.93 -21.64 2.62
CA PRO A 43 -17.10 -22.44 3.82
C PRO A 43 -18.40 -22.09 4.55
N LYS A 44 -19.01 -23.08 5.23
CA LYS A 44 -20.24 -22.92 5.97
C LYS A 44 -20.03 -23.18 7.46
N VAL A 45 -20.64 -22.33 8.29
CA VAL A 45 -20.65 -22.53 9.74
C VAL A 45 -21.60 -23.68 10.08
N LEU A 46 -21.10 -24.69 10.78
CA LEU A 46 -21.88 -25.83 11.27
C LEU A 46 -22.42 -25.60 12.68
N GLY A 47 -21.69 -24.87 13.51
CA GLY A 47 -22.09 -24.59 14.89
C GLY A 47 -21.02 -23.81 15.63
N SER A 48 -21.29 -23.50 16.89
CA SER A 48 -20.34 -22.80 17.76
C SER A 48 -20.57 -23.09 19.23
N THR A 49 -19.57 -22.80 20.05
CA THR A 49 -19.67 -22.81 21.52
C THR A 49 -19.05 -21.49 22.03
N PRO A 50 -19.85 -20.60 22.68
CA PRO A 50 -21.28 -20.69 22.90
C PRO A 50 -22.08 -20.67 21.57
N LEU A 51 -23.39 -20.89 21.62
CA LEU A 51 -24.26 -20.73 20.45
C LEU A 51 -24.37 -19.26 20.04
N PRO A 52 -24.59 -18.95 18.73
CA PRO A 52 -24.87 -17.60 18.32
C PRO A 52 -26.06 -17.04 19.06
N GLY A 53 -25.95 -15.85 19.60
CA GLY A 53 -27.03 -15.24 20.39
C GLY A 53 -27.19 -15.80 21.80
N ALA A 54 -26.22 -16.55 22.33
CA ALA A 54 -26.27 -17.04 23.70
C ALA A 54 -26.28 -15.91 24.72
N LEU A 55 -27.06 -16.07 25.79
CA LEU A 55 -27.19 -15.15 26.91
C LEU A 55 -26.48 -15.68 28.15
N GLY A 56 -26.08 -14.77 29.05
CA GLY A 56 -25.44 -15.13 30.31
C GLY A 56 -24.09 -15.82 30.14
N VAL A 57 -23.37 -15.56 29.06
CA VAL A 57 -22.07 -16.18 28.77
C VAL A 57 -20.99 -15.65 29.71
N THR A 58 -20.32 -16.54 30.41
CA THR A 58 -19.22 -16.21 31.33
C THR A 58 -17.86 -16.66 30.82
N GLU A 59 -17.85 -17.49 29.78
CA GLU A 59 -16.62 -18.04 29.21
C GLU A 59 -15.98 -17.07 28.23
N GLN A 60 -14.68 -16.85 28.38
CA GLN A 60 -13.86 -15.98 27.51
C GLN A 60 -13.43 -16.65 26.19
N LYS A 61 -13.96 -17.84 25.91
CA LYS A 61 -13.56 -18.62 24.75
C LYS A 61 -14.74 -18.89 23.83
N VAL A 62 -14.56 -18.56 22.56
CA VAL A 62 -15.51 -18.86 21.48
C VAL A 62 -14.87 -19.84 20.51
N VAL A 63 -15.60 -20.90 20.15
CA VAL A 63 -15.18 -21.88 19.14
C VAL A 63 -16.25 -21.92 18.07
N ILE A 64 -15.85 -21.79 16.81
CA ILE A 64 -16.75 -21.84 15.65
C ILE A 64 -16.31 -23.00 14.76
N ASP A 65 -17.23 -23.88 14.41
CA ASP A 65 -17.01 -25.08 13.60
C ASP A 65 -17.50 -24.88 12.16
N PHE A 66 -16.70 -25.35 11.20
CA PHE A 66 -16.98 -25.25 9.76
C PHE A 66 -17.07 -26.64 9.10
N ASP A 67 -17.69 -26.70 7.92
CA ASP A 67 -17.82 -27.91 7.12
C ASP A 67 -16.52 -28.33 6.44
N GLU A 68 -15.60 -27.38 6.25
CA GLU A 68 -14.30 -27.60 5.60
C GLU A 68 -13.13 -26.96 6.34
N TYR A 69 -11.89 -27.16 5.84
CA TYR A 69 -10.68 -26.53 6.37
C TYR A 69 -10.65 -25.07 6.00
N ILE A 70 -10.43 -24.21 7.01
CA ILE A 70 -10.43 -22.77 6.85
C ILE A 70 -9.09 -22.16 7.26
N LYS A 71 -8.81 -20.97 6.71
CA LYS A 71 -7.73 -20.09 7.17
C LYS A 71 -8.30 -18.69 7.44
N LEU A 72 -7.57 -17.92 8.27
CA LEU A 72 -7.86 -16.50 8.49
C LEU A 72 -6.84 -15.65 7.75
N GLU A 73 -7.32 -14.80 6.88
CA GLU A 73 -6.50 -13.85 6.16
C GLU A 73 -6.40 -12.53 6.92
N LYS A 74 -5.16 -12.14 7.28
CA LYS A 74 -4.88 -10.87 7.97
C LYS A 74 -5.78 -10.66 9.21
N ALA A 75 -5.93 -11.69 10.05
CA ALA A 75 -6.83 -11.64 11.20
C ALA A 75 -6.63 -10.42 12.10
N SER A 76 -5.38 -9.99 12.33
CA SER A 76 -5.06 -8.80 13.14
C SER A 76 -5.54 -7.47 12.54
N GLU A 77 -5.75 -7.43 11.21
CA GLU A 77 -6.17 -6.24 10.49
C GLU A 77 -7.68 -6.24 10.24
N LYS A 78 -8.30 -7.41 10.08
CA LYS A 78 -9.70 -7.54 9.65
C LYS A 78 -10.65 -7.87 10.79
N VAL A 79 -10.22 -8.68 11.77
CA VAL A 79 -11.12 -9.12 12.85
C VAL A 79 -11.21 -8.06 13.94
N VAL A 80 -12.43 -7.72 14.32
CA VAL A 80 -12.73 -6.73 15.35
C VAL A 80 -13.61 -7.35 16.45
N VAL A 81 -13.23 -7.12 17.70
CA VAL A 81 -14.04 -7.48 18.87
C VAL A 81 -14.64 -6.21 19.45
N SER A 82 -15.95 -6.21 19.64
CA SER A 82 -16.71 -5.10 20.22
C SER A 82 -17.59 -5.60 21.39
N PRO A 83 -17.47 -5.03 22.57
CA PRO A 83 -16.61 -3.92 23.03
C PRO A 83 -15.11 -4.22 22.85
N PRO A 84 -14.26 -3.19 22.60
CA PRO A 84 -12.84 -3.38 22.38
C PRO A 84 -12.14 -3.96 23.62
N GLN A 85 -11.12 -4.78 23.39
CA GLN A 85 -10.34 -5.43 24.43
C GLN A 85 -9.01 -4.69 24.61
N LYS A 86 -8.61 -4.43 25.87
CA LYS A 86 -7.28 -3.84 26.18
C LYS A 86 -6.13 -4.76 25.77
N THR A 87 -6.34 -6.06 26.03
CA THR A 87 -5.40 -7.10 25.60
C THR A 87 -5.91 -7.71 24.31
N GLN A 88 -5.09 -7.77 23.29
CA GLN A 88 -5.50 -8.34 22.00
C GLN A 88 -6.03 -9.77 22.18
N PRO A 89 -7.22 -10.08 21.62
CA PRO A 89 -7.75 -11.43 21.62
C PRO A 89 -6.85 -12.37 20.81
N VAL A 90 -6.69 -13.59 21.30
CA VAL A 90 -5.95 -14.61 20.58
C VAL A 90 -6.89 -15.36 19.65
N ILE A 91 -6.70 -15.18 18.34
CA ILE A 91 -7.53 -15.80 17.30
C ILE A 91 -6.68 -16.83 16.55
N LYS A 92 -7.13 -18.08 16.51
CA LYS A 92 -6.42 -19.19 15.87
C LYS A 92 -7.35 -20.07 15.05
N THR A 93 -6.83 -20.59 13.96
CA THR A 93 -7.46 -21.67 13.20
C THR A 93 -6.89 -23.02 13.65
N ASN A 94 -7.74 -24.01 13.76
CA ASN A 94 -7.37 -25.41 14.00
C ASN A 94 -8.20 -26.33 13.13
N GLY A 95 -7.70 -26.60 11.93
CA GLY A 95 -8.41 -27.42 10.95
C GLY A 95 -9.70 -26.76 10.47
N LYS A 96 -10.83 -27.32 10.88
CA LYS A 96 -12.17 -26.82 10.56
C LYS A 96 -12.76 -25.92 11.65
N LYS A 97 -11.94 -25.35 12.52
CA LYS A 97 -12.39 -24.53 13.65
C LYS A 97 -11.65 -23.22 13.74
N ILE A 98 -12.37 -22.17 14.12
CA ILE A 98 -11.81 -20.92 14.66
C ILE A 98 -11.95 -20.95 16.17
N ILE A 99 -10.90 -20.57 16.87
CA ILE A 99 -10.87 -20.43 18.32
C ILE A 99 -10.51 -18.98 18.62
N VAL A 100 -11.41 -18.26 19.28
CA VAL A 100 -11.18 -16.91 19.79
C VAL A 100 -11.09 -16.98 21.31
N SER A 101 -9.99 -16.49 21.87
CA SER A 101 -9.81 -16.34 23.32
C SER A 101 -9.73 -14.85 23.64
N LEU A 102 -10.70 -14.38 24.42
CA LEU A 102 -10.72 -13.02 24.97
C LEU A 102 -9.87 -13.04 26.23
N GLU A 103 -8.83 -12.19 26.28
CA GLU A 103 -7.87 -12.20 27.38
C GLU A 103 -8.32 -11.33 28.57
N ASP A 104 -9.14 -10.31 28.29
CA ASP A 104 -9.71 -9.45 29.34
C ASP A 104 -10.97 -10.08 29.95
N SER A 105 -11.25 -9.74 31.21
CA SER A 105 -12.52 -10.10 31.86
C SER A 105 -13.68 -9.53 31.07
N LEU A 106 -14.71 -10.34 30.85
CA LEU A 106 -15.92 -9.89 30.18
C LEU A 106 -16.62 -8.82 31.00
N LEU A 107 -17.12 -7.78 30.33
CA LEU A 107 -17.99 -6.76 30.95
C LEU A 107 -19.31 -7.41 31.34
N GLU A 108 -19.87 -6.98 32.46
CA GLU A 108 -21.19 -7.41 32.89
C GLU A 108 -22.27 -6.78 32.01
N ASP A 109 -23.36 -7.51 31.77
CA ASP A 109 -24.55 -7.07 31.02
C ASP A 109 -24.22 -6.41 29.66
N ALA A 110 -23.33 -7.04 28.90
CA ALA A 110 -22.77 -6.50 27.66
C ALA A 110 -22.97 -7.47 26.48
N THR A 111 -23.35 -6.93 25.33
CA THR A 111 -23.38 -7.65 24.06
C THR A 111 -21.99 -7.63 23.44
N TYR A 112 -21.42 -8.79 23.18
CA TYR A 112 -20.16 -8.97 22.46
C TYR A 112 -20.39 -9.34 21.02
N THR A 113 -19.69 -8.67 20.12
CA THR A 113 -19.66 -8.99 18.69
C THR A 113 -18.21 -9.23 18.25
N ILE A 114 -17.95 -10.37 17.62
CA ILE A 114 -16.70 -10.69 16.95
C ILE A 114 -16.98 -10.62 15.47
N ASP A 115 -16.56 -9.53 14.85
CA ASP A 115 -16.74 -9.32 13.41
C ASP A 115 -15.48 -9.77 12.67
N PHE A 116 -15.63 -10.80 11.85
CA PHE A 116 -14.55 -11.36 11.05
C PHE A 116 -14.41 -10.67 9.70
N ASN A 117 -15.37 -9.83 9.30
CA ASN A 117 -15.45 -9.26 7.98
C ASN A 117 -15.29 -10.37 6.91
N ASP A 118 -14.38 -10.19 5.97
CA ASP A 118 -14.01 -11.13 4.91
C ASP A 118 -12.74 -11.96 5.25
N ALA A 119 -12.35 -12.03 6.52
CA ALA A 119 -11.12 -12.72 6.92
C ALA A 119 -11.20 -14.25 6.81
N ILE A 120 -12.41 -14.83 6.88
CA ILE A 120 -12.60 -16.29 6.85
C ILE A 120 -12.67 -16.74 5.39
N VAL A 121 -11.72 -17.57 5.00
CA VAL A 121 -11.69 -18.18 3.66
C VAL A 121 -11.42 -19.67 3.76
N ASP A 122 -11.80 -20.46 2.75
CA ASP A 122 -11.38 -21.87 2.68
C ASP A 122 -9.85 -21.96 2.53
N ASN A 123 -9.30 -23.09 2.95
CA ASN A 123 -7.84 -23.26 2.97
C ASN A 123 -7.25 -23.57 1.59
N ASN A 124 -8.03 -24.12 0.67
CA ASN A 124 -7.53 -24.64 -0.60
C ASN A 124 -7.62 -23.58 -1.71
N GLU A 125 -8.82 -23.12 -2.02
CA GLU A 125 -9.12 -22.21 -3.13
C GLU A 125 -9.12 -20.74 -2.70
N GLY A 126 -9.39 -20.46 -1.42
CA GLY A 126 -9.43 -19.11 -0.86
C GLY A 126 -10.80 -18.43 -1.03
N ASN A 127 -11.87 -19.19 -1.22
CA ASN A 127 -13.22 -18.65 -1.33
C ASN A 127 -13.65 -18.00 0.00
N PRO A 128 -14.04 -16.72 0.02
CA PRO A 128 -14.41 -16.04 1.27
C PRO A 128 -15.81 -16.46 1.74
N LEU A 129 -15.97 -16.65 3.06
CA LEU A 129 -17.30 -16.80 3.68
C LEU A 129 -18.17 -15.54 3.50
N GLY A 130 -17.53 -14.39 3.31
CA GLY A 130 -18.18 -13.09 3.32
C GLY A 130 -18.19 -12.46 4.71
N ASN A 131 -18.99 -11.43 4.88
CA ASN A 131 -19.07 -10.66 6.13
C ASN A 131 -19.75 -11.47 7.23
N TYR A 132 -18.96 -12.18 8.04
CA TYR A 132 -19.45 -12.99 9.15
C TYR A 132 -19.17 -12.32 10.49
N ALA A 133 -20.21 -12.16 11.30
CA ALA A 133 -20.13 -11.67 12.67
C ALA A 133 -20.76 -12.67 13.65
N PHE A 134 -20.07 -12.92 14.75
CA PHE A 134 -20.53 -13.78 15.83
C PHE A 134 -20.90 -12.92 17.05
N THR A 135 -22.11 -13.13 17.62
CA THR A 135 -22.62 -12.31 18.72
C THR A 135 -23.07 -13.19 19.89
N PHE A 136 -22.79 -12.74 21.12
CA PHE A 136 -23.30 -13.31 22.36
C PHE A 136 -23.45 -12.20 23.40
N SER A 137 -24.12 -12.48 24.53
CA SER A 137 -24.25 -11.52 25.64
C SER A 137 -23.83 -12.15 26.96
N THR A 138 -23.24 -11.34 27.83
CA THR A 138 -22.97 -11.69 29.24
C THR A 138 -24.23 -11.44 30.12
N GLY A 139 -25.17 -10.63 29.64
CA GLY A 139 -26.42 -10.30 30.26
C GLY A 139 -27.59 -11.20 29.81
N ASP A 140 -28.81 -10.75 30.10
CA ASP A 140 -30.06 -11.43 29.79
C ASP A 140 -30.68 -10.99 28.44
N HIS A 141 -30.08 -10.05 27.73
CA HIS A 141 -30.52 -9.54 26.44
C HIS A 141 -29.35 -9.35 25.48
N ILE A 142 -29.66 -9.18 24.19
CA ILE A 142 -28.72 -8.85 23.13
C ILE A 142 -29.15 -7.53 22.49
N ASP A 143 -28.20 -6.61 22.42
CA ASP A 143 -28.36 -5.42 21.60
C ASP A 143 -28.23 -5.79 20.12
N THR A 144 -29.26 -5.43 19.35
CA THR A 144 -29.38 -5.85 17.94
C THR A 144 -29.20 -4.71 16.93
N LEU A 145 -29.16 -3.45 17.42
CA LEU A 145 -29.01 -2.31 16.52
C LEU A 145 -27.61 -2.26 15.90
N ALA A 146 -27.56 -1.64 14.74
CA ALA A 146 -26.33 -1.42 14.02
C ALA A 146 -26.35 -0.07 13.30
N CYS A 147 -25.17 0.42 12.94
CA CYS A 147 -25.01 1.54 12.01
C CYS A 147 -23.87 1.24 11.05
N SER A 148 -23.91 1.85 9.87
CA SER A 148 -22.89 1.67 8.85
C SER A 148 -22.62 2.94 8.07
N GLY A 149 -21.54 2.95 7.31
CA GLY A 149 -21.14 4.10 6.53
C GLY A 149 -19.79 3.92 5.86
N LEU A 150 -19.18 5.04 5.53
CA LEU A 150 -17.97 5.14 4.73
C LEU A 150 -16.99 6.09 5.40
N VAL A 151 -15.71 5.74 5.40
CA VAL A 151 -14.62 6.63 5.81
C VAL A 151 -13.76 6.97 4.60
N LEU A 152 -13.67 8.27 4.31
CA LEU A 152 -12.87 8.81 3.20
C LEU A 152 -11.76 9.72 3.74
N SER A 153 -10.66 9.78 3.02
CA SER A 153 -9.62 10.75 3.29
C SER A 153 -10.11 12.16 2.97
N ALA A 154 -10.00 13.10 3.91
CA ALA A 154 -10.35 14.49 3.69
C ALA A 154 -9.51 15.18 2.60
N THR A 155 -8.34 14.62 2.25
CA THR A 155 -7.41 15.21 1.29
C THR A 155 -7.80 14.95 -0.16
N ASN A 156 -8.28 13.74 -0.47
CA ASN A 156 -8.49 13.29 -1.86
C ASN A 156 -9.79 12.51 -2.06
N LEU A 157 -10.57 12.31 -0.99
CA LEU A 157 -11.82 11.53 -0.97
C LEU A 157 -11.64 10.05 -1.35
N GLU A 158 -10.43 9.53 -1.23
CA GLU A 158 -10.19 8.09 -1.40
C GLU A 158 -10.61 7.32 -0.16
N PRO A 159 -11.08 6.05 -0.31
CA PRO A 159 -11.42 5.19 0.82
C PRO A 159 -10.26 4.98 1.79
N VAL A 160 -10.53 5.03 3.09
CA VAL A 160 -9.54 4.74 4.13
C VAL A 160 -9.76 3.33 4.66
N GLN A 161 -8.89 2.40 4.27
CA GLN A 161 -8.93 1.01 4.71
C GLN A 161 -8.35 0.82 6.11
N GLY A 162 -8.97 -0.06 6.90
CA GLY A 162 -8.43 -0.55 8.17
C GLY A 162 -8.50 0.43 9.34
N ILE A 163 -9.14 1.59 9.17
CA ILE A 163 -9.36 2.55 10.27
C ILE A 163 -10.48 2.04 11.20
N LEU A 164 -10.32 2.21 12.51
CA LEU A 164 -11.36 1.93 13.47
C LEU A 164 -12.43 3.03 13.43
N VAL A 165 -13.70 2.63 13.49
CA VAL A 165 -14.81 3.54 13.73
C VAL A 165 -15.45 3.15 15.04
N GLY A 166 -15.58 4.11 15.95
CA GLY A 166 -16.05 3.86 17.30
C GLY A 166 -17.19 4.79 17.72
N LEU A 167 -17.99 4.32 18.66
CA LEU A 167 -19.09 5.04 19.25
C LEU A 167 -18.85 5.31 20.74
N HIS A 168 -19.27 6.50 21.19
CA HIS A 168 -19.37 6.89 22.60
C HIS A 168 -20.81 7.27 22.94
N SER A 169 -21.36 6.72 24.01
CA SER A 169 -22.60 7.18 24.62
C SER A 169 -22.38 8.45 25.47
N ASN A 170 -21.16 8.64 25.96
CA ASN A 170 -20.75 9.92 26.56
C ASN A 170 -20.61 10.98 25.46
N LEU A 171 -21.49 11.99 25.51
CA LEU A 171 -21.57 13.03 24.49
C LEU A 171 -20.62 14.20 24.71
N GLU A 172 -19.77 14.17 25.76
CA GLU A 172 -18.76 15.18 25.98
C GLU A 172 -17.59 15.05 24.98
N ASP A 173 -17.06 16.16 24.50
CA ASP A 173 -15.96 16.15 23.53
C ASP A 173 -14.68 15.52 24.10
N SER A 174 -14.49 15.56 25.43
CA SER A 174 -13.37 14.93 26.12
C SER A 174 -13.40 13.38 26.09
N ALA A 175 -14.55 12.77 25.83
CA ALA A 175 -14.68 11.31 25.80
C ALA A 175 -13.73 10.70 24.77
N PHE A 176 -13.62 11.29 23.59
CA PHE A 176 -12.75 10.80 22.51
C PHE A 176 -11.25 10.77 22.86
N THR A 177 -10.81 11.66 23.76
CA THR A 177 -9.40 11.79 24.17
C THR A 177 -9.08 11.13 25.51
N THR A 178 -10.09 10.63 26.25
CA THR A 178 -9.90 10.12 27.62
C THR A 178 -10.48 8.74 27.87
N LEU A 179 -11.45 8.33 27.04
CA LEU A 179 -12.16 7.07 27.21
C LEU A 179 -12.00 6.19 25.97
N PRO A 180 -11.84 4.87 26.14
CA PRO A 180 -11.88 3.96 25.02
C PRO A 180 -13.29 3.91 24.40
N PHE A 181 -13.38 3.61 23.12
CA PHE A 181 -14.65 3.40 22.45
C PHE A 181 -15.49 2.32 23.15
N GLU A 182 -16.81 2.49 23.20
CA GLU A 182 -17.75 1.51 23.74
C GLU A 182 -18.10 0.44 22.71
N ARG A 183 -18.21 0.85 21.44
CA ARG A 183 -18.47 -0.02 20.29
C ARG A 183 -17.56 0.35 19.16
N VAL A 184 -17.08 -0.66 18.45
CA VAL A 184 -16.14 -0.46 17.35
C VAL A 184 -16.49 -1.35 16.16
N GLY A 185 -16.18 -0.82 14.98
CA GLY A 185 -16.08 -1.52 13.72
C GLY A 185 -14.80 -1.11 13.01
N ARG A 186 -14.47 -1.75 11.91
CA ARG A 186 -13.27 -1.42 11.10
C ARG A 186 -13.66 -1.32 9.64
N THR A 187 -13.04 -0.41 8.92
CA THR A 187 -13.29 -0.24 7.48
C THR A 187 -12.64 -1.35 6.67
N ASP A 188 -13.35 -1.80 5.63
CA ASP A 188 -12.86 -2.70 4.59
C ASP A 188 -11.99 -1.98 3.54
N ALA A 189 -11.68 -2.68 2.43
CA ALA A 189 -10.86 -2.13 1.34
C ALA A 189 -11.48 -0.92 0.65
N ASP A 190 -12.81 -0.85 0.62
CA ASP A 190 -13.59 0.22 0.01
C ASP A 190 -13.97 1.33 1.00
N GLY A 191 -13.43 1.27 2.23
CA GLY A 191 -13.68 2.24 3.30
C GLY A 191 -15.01 2.07 4.02
N HIS A 192 -15.79 1.02 3.70
CA HIS A 192 -17.07 0.76 4.39
C HIS A 192 -16.86 0.14 5.76
N PHE A 193 -17.68 0.54 6.71
CA PHE A 193 -17.72 -0.03 8.06
C PHE A 193 -19.12 -0.37 8.50
N THR A 194 -19.23 -1.33 9.41
CA THR A 194 -20.46 -1.65 10.12
C THR A 194 -20.15 -1.85 11.60
N ILE A 195 -20.88 -1.17 12.48
CA ILE A 195 -20.82 -1.36 13.93
C ILE A 195 -22.10 -2.06 14.35
N ARG A 196 -21.97 -3.20 15.00
CA ARG A 196 -23.08 -4.06 15.43
C ARG A 196 -23.17 -4.14 16.95
N GLY A 197 -24.29 -4.65 17.44
CA GLY A 197 -24.51 -4.86 18.87
C GLY A 197 -24.64 -3.56 19.65
N ILE A 198 -25.34 -2.58 19.09
CA ILE A 198 -25.51 -1.25 19.68
C ILE A 198 -26.80 -1.24 20.48
N ALA A 199 -26.75 -0.78 21.73
CA ALA A 199 -27.92 -0.51 22.56
C ALA A 199 -28.70 0.71 22.03
N PRO A 200 -30.01 0.79 22.29
CA PRO A 200 -30.77 2.00 22.00
C PRO A 200 -30.23 3.22 22.75
N GLY A 201 -29.94 4.30 22.03
CA GLY A 201 -29.31 5.48 22.63
C GLY A 201 -28.90 6.55 21.61
N LYS A 202 -28.17 7.52 22.10
CA LYS A 202 -27.54 8.58 21.29
C LYS A 202 -26.03 8.47 21.42
N TYR A 203 -25.35 8.51 20.31
CA TYR A 203 -23.90 8.30 20.27
C TYR A 203 -23.19 9.39 19.46
N ARG A 204 -21.97 9.70 19.86
CA ARG A 204 -20.99 10.36 18.98
C ARG A 204 -20.18 9.30 18.24
N ALA A 205 -19.98 9.52 16.95
CA ALA A 205 -19.17 8.62 16.12
C ALA A 205 -17.86 9.28 15.73
N TYR A 206 -16.78 8.51 15.85
CA TYR A 206 -15.43 8.92 15.50
C TYR A 206 -14.76 7.83 14.68
N ALA A 207 -13.82 8.21 13.82
CA ALA A 207 -12.86 7.28 13.24
C ALA A 207 -11.48 7.56 13.80
N LEU A 208 -10.67 6.52 14.01
CA LEU A 208 -9.34 6.62 14.59
C LEU A 208 -8.40 5.57 13.99
N GLN A 209 -7.28 6.00 13.43
CA GLN A 209 -6.18 5.11 13.10
C GLN A 209 -5.31 4.91 14.34
N ASP A 210 -5.82 4.09 15.25
CA ASP A 210 -5.22 3.78 16.54
C ASP A 210 -3.92 2.98 16.36
N MET A 211 -2.79 3.64 16.55
CA MET A 211 -1.45 3.06 16.35
C MET A 211 -0.97 2.26 17.56
N ASN A 212 -1.44 2.59 18.77
CA ASN A 212 -1.02 1.97 20.03
C ASN A 212 -2.07 1.04 20.64
N GLN A 213 -3.26 0.95 20.02
CA GLN A 213 -4.36 0.05 20.38
C GLN A 213 -4.95 0.32 21.78
N ASN A 214 -5.08 1.60 22.10
CA ASN A 214 -5.70 2.05 23.35
C ASN A 214 -7.17 2.47 23.19
N PHE A 215 -7.67 2.53 21.93
CA PHE A 215 -9.05 2.84 21.55
C PHE A 215 -9.54 4.24 21.91
N PHE A 216 -8.65 5.20 22.10
CA PHE A 216 -8.94 6.62 22.23
C PHE A 216 -7.82 7.47 21.59
N PHE A 217 -8.15 8.70 21.21
CA PHE A 217 -7.18 9.59 20.55
C PHE A 217 -6.22 10.21 21.57
N ASP A 218 -4.95 9.87 21.51
CA ASP A 218 -3.90 10.42 22.39
C ASP A 218 -2.67 10.95 21.62
N GLN A 219 -2.56 10.68 20.34
CA GLN A 219 -1.42 11.10 19.53
C GLN A 219 -1.86 11.91 18.31
N LYS A 220 -1.32 13.12 18.16
CA LYS A 220 -1.61 14.00 17.02
C LYS A 220 -1.19 13.43 15.66
N SER A 221 -0.36 12.39 15.65
CA SER A 221 0.04 11.67 14.45
C SER A 221 -1.00 10.67 13.96
N GLU A 222 -1.98 10.33 14.79
CA GLU A 222 -3.07 9.44 14.44
C GLU A 222 -4.06 10.14 13.52
N MET A 223 -4.50 9.42 12.48
CA MET A 223 -5.57 9.91 11.62
C MET A 223 -6.89 9.79 12.34
N LEU A 224 -7.71 10.82 12.28
CA LEU A 224 -8.99 10.87 12.98
C LEU A 224 -10.10 11.47 12.10
N ALA A 225 -11.34 11.15 12.44
CA ALA A 225 -12.54 11.80 11.90
C ALA A 225 -13.65 11.83 12.96
N TRP A 226 -14.61 12.72 12.79
CA TRP A 226 -15.82 12.76 13.63
C TRP A 226 -17.03 13.16 12.81
N LEU A 227 -18.22 12.91 13.39
CA LEU A 227 -19.49 13.43 12.90
C LEU A 227 -19.99 14.50 13.85
N ASP A 228 -20.43 15.65 13.30
CA ASP A 228 -21.06 16.71 14.08
C ASP A 228 -22.45 16.31 14.59
N SER A 229 -23.15 15.46 13.81
CA SER A 229 -24.47 14.95 14.17
C SER A 229 -24.36 13.73 15.08
N LEU A 230 -25.36 13.58 15.96
CA LEU A 230 -25.46 12.38 16.79
C LEU A 230 -25.98 11.19 15.96
N VAL A 231 -25.40 10.03 16.21
CA VAL A 231 -25.88 8.75 15.69
C VAL A 231 -26.96 8.22 16.63
N ILE A 232 -28.15 7.96 16.09
CA ILE A 232 -29.30 7.40 16.81
C ILE A 232 -29.68 6.10 16.08
N PRO A 233 -29.17 4.95 16.51
CA PRO A 233 -29.41 3.68 15.84
C PRO A 233 -30.90 3.30 15.92
N SER A 234 -31.43 2.82 14.81
CA SER A 234 -32.84 2.37 14.69
C SER A 234 -32.96 1.29 13.61
N THR A 235 -34.13 0.73 13.44
CA THR A 235 -34.44 -0.23 12.39
C THR A 235 -35.65 0.19 11.59
N GLU A 236 -35.63 -0.11 10.30
CA GLU A 236 -36.77 0.05 9.39
C GLU A 236 -36.94 -1.22 8.57
N VAL A 237 -38.20 -1.65 8.36
CA VAL A 237 -38.53 -2.78 7.51
C VAL A 237 -38.93 -2.25 6.13
N ARG A 238 -38.13 -2.61 5.09
CA ARG A 238 -38.43 -2.28 3.69
C ARG A 238 -38.80 -3.56 2.95
N MET A 239 -39.70 -3.41 1.97
CA MET A 239 -40.07 -4.51 1.08
C MET A 239 -39.14 -4.49 -0.13
N GLU A 240 -38.29 -5.49 -0.27
CA GLU A 240 -37.29 -5.56 -1.33
C GLU A 240 -37.46 -6.77 -2.23
N PRO A 241 -37.13 -6.66 -3.53
CA PRO A 241 -37.15 -7.78 -4.47
C PRO A 241 -35.95 -8.71 -4.21
N ASP A 242 -36.26 -9.94 -3.82
CA ASP A 242 -35.32 -11.07 -3.81
C ASP A 242 -35.39 -11.79 -5.14
N THR A 243 -34.31 -11.77 -5.92
CA THR A 243 -34.26 -12.33 -7.28
C THR A 243 -33.44 -13.59 -7.29
N THR A 244 -34.07 -14.72 -7.59
CA THR A 244 -33.39 -15.98 -7.88
C THR A 244 -33.08 -16.11 -9.37
N TRP A 245 -31.91 -16.63 -9.71
CA TRP A 245 -31.42 -16.77 -11.08
C TRP A 245 -31.26 -18.22 -11.45
N ILE A 246 -31.63 -18.61 -12.66
CA ILE A 246 -31.36 -19.93 -13.26
C ILE A 246 -29.92 -19.99 -13.74
N ASP A 247 -29.46 -18.90 -14.38
CA ASP A 247 -28.11 -18.70 -14.88
C ASP A 247 -27.75 -17.20 -14.81
N SER A 248 -26.55 -16.80 -15.21
CA SER A 248 -26.07 -15.42 -15.13
C SER A 248 -26.90 -14.37 -15.89
N LEU A 249 -27.85 -14.77 -16.71
CA LEU A 249 -28.66 -13.89 -17.57
C LEU A 249 -30.19 -14.11 -17.40
N THR A 250 -30.61 -15.25 -16.82
CA THR A 250 -32.03 -15.64 -16.78
C THR A 250 -32.55 -15.63 -15.36
N ILE A 251 -33.52 -14.77 -15.09
CA ILE A 251 -34.24 -14.72 -13.80
C ILE A 251 -35.20 -15.90 -13.69
N ASP A 252 -35.14 -16.64 -12.59
CA ASP A 252 -36.11 -17.67 -12.22
C ASP A 252 -37.36 -17.07 -11.59
N THR A 253 -37.16 -16.40 -10.45
CA THR A 253 -38.27 -15.85 -9.67
C THR A 253 -37.88 -14.55 -8.98
N ILE A 254 -38.79 -13.59 -8.93
CA ILE A 254 -38.69 -12.39 -8.11
C ILE A 254 -39.72 -12.47 -7.00
N ARG A 255 -39.27 -12.45 -5.74
CA ARG A 255 -40.12 -12.41 -4.56
C ARG A 255 -39.89 -11.10 -3.84
N ILE A 256 -40.97 -10.46 -3.38
CA ILE A 256 -40.85 -9.26 -2.54
C ILE A 256 -40.90 -9.73 -1.08
N LEU A 257 -39.76 -9.54 -0.39
CA LEU A 257 -39.59 -9.97 1.01
C LEU A 257 -39.35 -8.76 1.92
N PRO A 258 -39.79 -8.82 3.19
CA PRO A 258 -39.46 -7.81 4.19
C PRO A 258 -37.99 -7.96 4.59
N VAL A 259 -37.20 -6.91 4.38
CA VAL A 259 -35.80 -6.81 4.79
C VAL A 259 -35.67 -5.76 5.89
N THR A 260 -34.97 -6.11 6.96
CA THR A 260 -34.70 -5.18 8.07
C THR A 260 -33.45 -4.39 7.77
N HIS A 261 -33.59 -3.07 7.63
CA HIS A 261 -32.49 -2.12 7.51
C HIS A 261 -32.12 -1.57 8.88
N TYR A 262 -30.83 -1.47 9.13
CA TYR A 262 -30.27 -0.84 10.32
C TYR A 262 -29.83 0.57 9.97
N LEU A 263 -30.39 1.55 10.66
CA LEU A 263 -30.14 2.96 10.40
C LEU A 263 -29.34 3.59 11.54
N PRO A 264 -28.51 4.63 11.23
CA PRO A 264 -28.15 5.10 9.89
C PRO A 264 -27.24 4.13 9.13
N GLU A 265 -27.40 4.06 7.80
CA GLU A 265 -26.61 3.20 6.90
C GLU A 265 -25.72 4.02 5.95
N ASP A 266 -25.76 5.34 6.02
CA ASP A 266 -25.17 6.30 5.11
C ASP A 266 -24.21 7.31 5.78
N LEU A 267 -23.62 6.92 6.92
CA LEU A 267 -22.67 7.77 7.63
C LEU A 267 -21.41 8.02 6.77
N VAL A 268 -20.97 9.26 6.66
CA VAL A 268 -19.71 9.61 5.98
C VAL A 268 -18.81 10.34 6.93
N LEU A 269 -17.63 9.77 7.19
CA LEU A 269 -16.58 10.38 8.00
C LEU A 269 -15.39 10.77 7.11
N LEU A 270 -14.91 12.01 7.26
CA LEU A 270 -13.74 12.52 6.52
C LEU A 270 -12.52 12.50 7.42
N ALA A 271 -11.62 11.56 7.17
CA ALA A 271 -10.45 11.32 7.99
C ALA A 271 -9.26 12.20 7.57
N PHE A 272 -8.61 12.77 8.57
CA PHE A 272 -7.41 13.60 8.40
C PHE A 272 -6.46 13.40 9.59
N THR A 273 -5.21 13.81 9.42
CA THR A 273 -4.23 13.85 10.51
C THR A 273 -4.03 15.31 10.91
N GLU A 274 -4.02 15.60 12.21
CA GLU A 274 -3.73 16.94 12.70
C GLU A 274 -2.34 17.37 12.25
N GLU A 275 -2.24 18.58 11.70
CA GLU A 275 -0.94 19.13 11.37
C GLU A 275 -0.23 19.59 12.66
N PRO A 276 1.08 19.30 12.77
CA PRO A 276 1.86 19.82 13.87
C PRO A 276 1.77 21.36 13.91
N THR A 277 1.43 21.92 15.04
CA THR A 277 1.31 23.37 15.20
C THR A 277 2.66 24.05 15.43
N PHE A 278 3.67 23.29 15.89
CA PHE A 278 5.00 23.81 16.19
C PHE A 278 5.93 23.62 15.00
N ARG A 279 6.44 24.74 14.48
CA ARG A 279 7.42 24.76 13.39
C ARG A 279 8.84 24.76 13.91
N TYR A 280 9.62 23.76 13.51
CA TYR A 280 11.06 23.64 13.78
C TYR A 280 11.74 22.86 12.66
N LEU A 281 13.07 22.94 12.59
CA LEU A 281 13.88 22.15 11.69
C LEU A 281 13.98 20.72 12.26
N VAL A 282 13.32 19.76 11.60
CA VAL A 282 13.32 18.35 11.99
C VAL A 282 14.65 17.69 11.66
N LYS A 283 15.16 17.95 10.44
CA LYS A 283 16.34 17.30 9.92
C LYS A 283 16.99 18.14 8.84
N SER A 284 18.32 18.09 8.80
CA SER A 284 19.11 18.51 7.66
C SER A 284 20.01 17.38 7.22
N GLU A 285 20.13 17.15 5.91
CA GLU A 285 21.00 16.07 5.39
C GLU A 285 21.64 16.46 4.06
N ARG A 286 22.82 15.92 3.80
CA ARG A 286 23.54 16.04 2.54
C ARG A 286 23.77 14.65 1.95
N PRO A 287 22.79 14.11 1.19
CA PRO A 287 22.85 12.75 0.66
C PRO A 287 23.92 12.58 -0.43
N ALA A 288 24.22 13.63 -1.17
CA ALA A 288 25.26 13.67 -2.21
C ALA A 288 26.10 14.95 -2.09
N LEU A 289 27.21 15.00 -2.79
CA LEU A 289 28.10 16.18 -2.79
C LEU A 289 27.37 17.43 -3.29
N ASN A 290 26.60 17.30 -4.37
CA ASN A 290 25.96 18.40 -5.09
C ASN A 290 24.55 18.74 -4.60
N LYS A 291 24.05 18.09 -3.53
CA LYS A 291 22.71 18.40 -3.00
C LYS A 291 22.62 18.24 -1.49
N PHE A 292 21.80 19.07 -0.86
CA PHE A 292 21.41 18.94 0.53
C PHE A 292 19.93 19.25 0.69
N SER A 293 19.31 18.71 1.74
CA SER A 293 17.87 18.86 2.00
C SER A 293 17.61 19.30 3.44
N LEU A 294 16.61 20.14 3.60
CA LEU A 294 16.07 20.60 4.87
C LEU A 294 14.63 20.15 5.01
N TYR A 295 14.28 19.63 6.18
CA TYR A 295 12.93 19.14 6.48
C TYR A 295 12.40 19.85 7.71
N PHE A 296 11.22 20.46 7.57
CA PHE A 296 10.54 21.17 8.64
C PHE A 296 9.29 20.41 9.10
N SER A 297 8.89 20.62 10.34
CA SER A 297 7.73 19.95 10.95
C SER A 297 6.38 20.42 10.40
N THR A 298 6.32 21.65 9.87
CA THR A 298 5.08 22.25 9.35
C THR A 298 5.34 23.01 8.06
N PRO A 299 4.30 23.23 7.22
CA PRO A 299 4.38 24.06 6.03
C PRO A 299 4.79 25.52 6.34
N SER A 300 5.20 26.23 5.30
CA SER A 300 5.46 27.67 5.35
C SER A 300 5.20 28.34 4.02
N ASP A 301 4.65 29.53 4.05
CA ASP A 301 4.47 30.38 2.87
C ASP A 301 5.81 30.96 2.37
N THR A 302 6.83 30.97 3.23
CA THR A 302 8.14 31.53 2.92
C THR A 302 9.23 30.47 2.97
N LEU A 303 10.19 30.56 2.05
CA LEU A 303 11.39 29.74 2.06
C LEU A 303 12.36 30.24 3.13
N PRO A 304 13.15 29.35 3.76
CA PRO A 304 14.21 29.74 4.66
C PRO A 304 15.32 30.46 3.89
N HIS A 305 15.95 31.40 4.55
CA HIS A 305 17.12 32.11 4.03
C HIS A 305 18.40 31.39 4.44
N LEU A 306 19.26 31.12 3.45
CA LEU A 306 20.56 30.48 3.63
C LEU A 306 21.67 31.47 3.29
N GLU A 307 22.54 31.73 4.26
CA GLU A 307 23.76 32.51 4.07
C GLU A 307 25.00 31.63 4.27
N PRO A 308 25.71 31.26 3.18
CA PRO A 308 26.90 30.44 3.28
C PRO A 308 28.08 31.23 3.86
N PHE A 309 28.89 30.57 4.72
CA PHE A 309 30.06 31.19 5.32
C PHE A 309 31.31 31.16 4.44
N ASN A 310 31.40 30.20 3.52
CA ASN A 310 32.64 29.87 2.81
C ASN A 310 32.53 29.97 1.29
N PHE A 311 31.41 30.47 0.75
CA PHE A 311 31.25 30.73 -0.69
C PHE A 311 30.13 31.78 -0.92
N PRO A 312 30.06 32.44 -2.10
CA PRO A 312 29.02 33.42 -2.39
C PRO A 312 27.65 32.74 -2.54
N ALA A 313 26.59 33.37 -2.00
CA ALA A 313 25.21 32.88 -2.06
C ALA A 313 24.57 33.06 -3.43
N ASP A 314 25.02 34.07 -4.20
CA ASP A 314 24.41 34.49 -5.46
C ASP A 314 24.44 33.36 -6.50
N SER A 315 23.23 32.93 -6.90
CA SER A 315 23.05 31.87 -7.91
C SER A 315 23.70 30.52 -7.60
N ALA A 316 24.09 30.25 -6.33
CA ALA A 316 24.82 29.04 -5.96
C ALA A 316 23.99 27.75 -6.09
N TYR A 317 22.66 27.85 -6.00
CA TYR A 317 21.77 26.68 -5.98
C TYR A 317 20.59 26.80 -6.95
N ILE A 318 20.02 25.63 -7.27
CA ILE A 318 18.65 25.48 -7.75
C ILE A 318 17.84 24.96 -6.55
N VAL A 319 16.73 25.61 -6.24
CA VAL A 319 15.87 25.22 -5.11
C VAL A 319 14.70 24.39 -5.61
N GLN A 320 14.54 23.24 -5.01
CA GLN A 320 13.41 22.34 -5.24
C GLN A 320 12.59 22.24 -3.95
N THR A 321 11.31 22.56 -4.02
CA THR A 321 10.39 22.46 -2.90
C THR A 321 9.23 21.56 -3.23
N ASN A 322 8.59 21.00 -2.20
CA ASN A 322 7.24 20.44 -2.33
C ASN A 322 6.20 21.59 -2.24
N ALA A 323 4.92 21.25 -2.48
CA ALA A 323 3.82 22.22 -2.45
C ALA A 323 3.63 22.90 -1.08
N ARG A 324 4.13 22.30 0.00
CA ARG A 324 4.00 22.75 1.38
C ARG A 324 5.20 23.56 1.89
N ASN A 325 6.30 23.61 1.16
CA ASN A 325 7.58 24.19 1.58
C ASN A 325 8.12 23.67 2.93
N ASP A 326 7.79 22.41 3.27
CA ASP A 326 8.31 21.73 4.46
C ASP A 326 9.46 20.76 4.14
N SER A 327 9.63 20.42 2.86
CA SER A 327 10.76 19.65 2.34
C SER A 327 11.43 20.41 1.21
N ILE A 328 12.66 20.88 1.45
CA ILE A 328 13.38 21.76 0.53
C ILE A 328 14.72 21.14 0.21
N THR A 329 14.99 20.92 -1.08
CA THR A 329 16.27 20.43 -1.57
C THR A 329 16.99 21.52 -2.36
N TYR A 330 18.23 21.75 -2.00
CA TYR A 330 19.14 22.69 -2.67
C TYR A 330 20.13 21.91 -3.52
N TRP A 331 20.17 22.21 -4.82
CA TRP A 331 21.09 21.62 -5.78
C TRP A 331 22.19 22.64 -6.09
N MET A 332 23.42 22.30 -5.76
CA MET A 332 24.57 23.19 -5.96
C MET A 332 25.05 23.14 -7.40
N LYS A 333 25.23 24.29 -8.01
CA LYS A 333 25.62 24.45 -9.42
C LYS A 333 27.12 24.33 -9.64
N ASP A 334 27.94 24.80 -8.70
CA ASP A 334 29.38 24.93 -8.89
C ASP A 334 30.14 23.80 -8.19
N THR A 335 30.91 23.07 -9.00
CA THR A 335 31.79 21.99 -8.55
C THR A 335 32.83 22.43 -7.54
N LEU A 336 33.29 23.70 -7.63
CA LEU A 336 34.28 24.25 -6.70
C LEU A 336 33.76 24.24 -5.26
N TYR A 337 32.48 24.53 -5.07
CA TYR A 337 31.89 24.61 -3.73
C TYR A 337 31.35 23.27 -3.24
N TYR A 338 30.71 22.48 -4.11
CA TYR A 338 30.14 21.23 -3.64
C TYR A 338 31.16 20.10 -3.39
N TYR A 339 32.44 20.29 -3.79
CA TYR A 339 33.49 19.32 -3.41
C TYR A 339 34.06 19.56 -2.01
N GLN A 340 33.62 20.60 -1.29
CA GLN A 340 34.05 20.83 0.09
C GLN A 340 33.45 19.73 0.99
N ASP A 341 34.25 19.24 1.95
CA ASP A 341 33.81 18.18 2.86
C ASP A 341 32.71 18.66 3.80
N THR A 342 32.71 19.95 4.16
CA THR A 342 31.68 20.54 5.00
C THR A 342 31.18 21.83 4.36
N LEU A 343 29.85 21.94 4.23
CA LEU A 343 29.19 23.18 3.86
C LEU A 343 28.57 23.80 5.12
N SER A 344 28.96 25.04 5.39
CA SER A 344 28.53 25.77 6.59
C SER A 344 27.65 26.96 6.21
N PHE A 345 26.50 27.09 6.88
CA PHE A 345 25.48 28.12 6.62
C PHE A 345 24.93 28.74 7.89
N ALA A 346 24.55 29.99 7.83
CA ALA A 346 23.53 30.57 8.69
C ALA A 346 22.16 30.28 8.03
N LEU A 347 21.30 29.55 8.71
CA LEU A 347 19.93 29.25 8.29
C LEU A 347 18.97 30.11 9.09
N THR A 348 18.30 31.04 8.43
CA THR A 348 17.25 31.85 9.05
C THR A 348 15.88 31.38 8.56
N TYR A 349 15.01 31.01 9.49
CA TYR A 349 13.66 30.50 9.20
C TYR A 349 12.70 30.86 10.34
N TYR A 350 11.41 30.84 10.10
CA TYR A 350 10.42 31.00 11.15
C TYR A 350 10.29 29.69 11.95
N ALA A 351 10.47 29.79 13.26
CA ALA A 351 10.30 28.69 14.20
C ALA A 351 9.29 29.09 15.29
N THR A 352 8.58 28.11 15.80
CA THR A 352 7.65 28.32 16.93
C THR A 352 8.43 28.25 18.25
N ASP A 353 8.30 29.25 19.09
CA ASP A 353 8.91 29.29 20.42
C ASP A 353 8.11 28.48 21.45
N THR A 354 8.57 28.48 22.70
CA THR A 354 7.92 27.74 23.80
C THR A 354 6.53 28.28 24.17
N LEU A 355 6.18 29.48 23.71
CA LEU A 355 4.87 30.10 23.91
C LEU A 355 3.92 29.89 22.73
N GLY A 356 4.36 29.14 21.71
CA GLY A 356 3.57 28.89 20.50
C GLY A 356 3.63 30.04 19.48
N ILE A 357 4.53 31.03 19.66
CA ILE A 357 4.65 32.21 18.79
C ILE A 357 5.67 31.90 17.68
N LEU A 358 5.27 32.14 16.43
CA LEU A 358 6.12 31.99 15.27
C LEU A 358 7.05 33.20 15.13
N SER A 359 8.36 33.00 15.30
CA SER A 359 9.38 34.05 15.26
C SER A 359 10.58 33.66 14.39
N PRO A 360 11.31 34.62 13.80
CA PRO A 360 12.53 34.34 13.05
C PRO A 360 13.60 33.74 13.98
N ARG A 361 14.17 32.62 13.54
CA ARG A 361 15.30 31.96 14.22
C ARG A 361 16.43 31.74 13.25
N THR A 362 17.67 31.94 13.71
CA THR A 362 18.87 31.64 12.93
C THR A 362 19.67 30.57 13.62
N ASP A 363 19.88 29.47 12.88
CA ASP A 363 20.69 28.32 13.31
C ASP A 363 21.92 28.17 12.40
N THR A 364 23.04 27.72 12.97
CA THR A 364 24.22 27.36 12.16
C THR A 364 24.14 25.92 11.73
N LEU A 365 24.21 25.66 10.43
CA LEU A 365 24.24 24.33 9.84
C LEU A 365 25.63 23.97 9.34
N ASN A 366 26.08 22.77 9.69
CA ASN A 366 27.29 22.18 9.15
C ASN A 366 26.91 20.86 8.45
N LEU A 367 26.90 20.85 7.14
CA LEU A 367 26.42 19.74 6.32
C LEU A 367 27.60 18.94 5.76
N VAL A 368 27.75 17.71 6.24
CA VAL A 368 28.75 16.76 5.77
C VAL A 368 28.07 15.73 4.85
N PRO A 369 28.62 15.39 3.67
CA PRO A 369 28.03 14.45 2.76
C PRO A 369 28.09 13.02 3.33
N LYS A 370 27.08 12.19 3.02
CA LYS A 370 27.08 10.76 3.40
C LYS A 370 28.32 10.02 2.87
N LYS A 371 28.81 10.42 1.69
CA LYS A 371 30.08 9.95 1.12
C LYS A 371 30.96 11.16 0.81
N THR A 372 32.13 11.21 1.42
CA THR A 372 33.12 12.25 1.13
C THR A 372 33.74 12.05 -0.27
N ARG A 373 34.26 13.12 -0.85
CA ARG A 373 34.97 13.05 -2.16
C ARG A 373 36.08 12.02 -2.17
N ALA A 374 36.87 11.94 -1.09
CA ALA A 374 37.95 10.95 -0.97
C ALA A 374 37.44 9.52 -1.04
N LYS A 375 36.30 9.23 -0.39
CA LYS A 375 35.67 7.90 -0.42
C LYS A 375 35.12 7.55 -1.80
N ILE A 376 34.49 8.51 -2.48
CA ILE A 376 33.97 8.33 -3.84
C ILE A 376 35.14 8.01 -4.78
N LEU A 377 36.22 8.77 -4.73
CA LEU A 377 37.43 8.53 -5.56
C LEU A 377 38.05 7.17 -5.28
N GLN A 378 38.10 6.72 -4.04
CA GLN A 378 38.56 5.37 -3.68
C GLN A 378 37.66 4.28 -4.27
N GLU A 379 36.34 4.45 -4.19
CA GLU A 379 35.37 3.49 -4.76
C GLU A 379 35.52 3.43 -6.30
N GLU A 380 35.65 4.58 -6.96
CA GLU A 380 35.89 4.66 -8.41
C GLU A 380 37.22 4.04 -8.83
N GLU A 381 38.29 4.29 -8.09
CA GLU A 381 39.60 3.68 -8.36
C GLU A 381 39.56 2.16 -8.18
N LYS A 382 38.86 1.69 -7.13
CA LYS A 382 38.66 0.25 -6.91
C LYS A 382 37.89 -0.39 -8.06
N LYS A 383 36.81 0.25 -8.49
CA LYS A 383 35.99 -0.22 -9.62
C LYS A 383 36.77 -0.24 -10.91
N ARG A 384 37.58 0.80 -11.18
CA ARG A 384 38.47 0.86 -12.35
C ARG A 384 39.47 -0.29 -12.34
N LYS A 385 40.11 -0.59 -11.20
CA LYS A 385 41.04 -1.71 -11.06
C LYS A 385 40.37 -3.08 -11.26
N GLU A 386 39.14 -3.23 -10.82
CA GLU A 386 38.33 -4.44 -11.04
C GLU A 386 37.97 -4.61 -12.52
N GLU A 387 37.51 -3.55 -13.18
CA GLU A 387 37.21 -3.53 -14.63
C GLU A 387 38.48 -3.84 -15.48
N GLU A 388 39.61 -3.31 -15.09
CA GLU A 388 40.91 -3.56 -15.76
C GLU A 388 41.32 -5.03 -15.62
N LYS A 389 41.18 -5.62 -14.43
CA LYS A 389 41.42 -7.06 -14.20
C LYS A 389 40.47 -7.95 -14.99
N GLU A 390 39.20 -7.57 -15.08
CA GLU A 390 38.23 -8.31 -15.91
C GLU A 390 38.55 -8.21 -17.40
N ARG A 391 38.97 -7.03 -17.87
CA ARG A 391 39.42 -6.81 -19.25
C ARG A 391 40.62 -7.67 -19.57
N GLU A 392 41.65 -7.72 -18.68
CA GLU A 392 42.81 -8.59 -18.86
C GLU A 392 42.41 -10.08 -18.90
N LYS A 393 41.50 -10.52 -18.06
CA LYS A 393 40.97 -11.89 -18.06
C LYS A 393 40.25 -12.25 -19.37
N ARG A 394 39.46 -11.32 -19.95
CA ARG A 394 38.81 -11.49 -21.24
C ARG A 394 39.80 -11.57 -22.40
N LEU A 395 40.78 -10.66 -22.43
CA LEU A 395 41.87 -10.67 -23.43
C LEU A 395 42.66 -11.99 -23.41
N LYS A 396 42.93 -12.54 -22.20
CA LYS A 396 43.60 -13.85 -22.05
C LYS A 396 42.76 -15.02 -22.54
N LYS A 397 41.41 -14.85 -22.61
CA LYS A 397 40.46 -15.84 -23.15
C LYS A 397 40.19 -15.66 -24.66
N GLY A 398 40.88 -14.73 -25.34
CA GLY A 398 40.71 -14.47 -26.76
C GLY A 398 39.50 -13.60 -27.14
N ASP A 399 38.81 -13.01 -26.14
CA ASP A 399 37.70 -12.09 -26.35
C ASP A 399 38.24 -10.65 -26.47
N SER A 400 38.33 -10.15 -27.70
CA SER A 400 38.82 -8.79 -28.02
C SER A 400 37.69 -7.77 -28.18
N THR A 401 36.46 -8.09 -27.74
CA THR A 401 35.34 -7.16 -27.83
C THR A 401 35.61 -5.93 -26.95
N GLU A 402 35.69 -4.75 -27.56
CA GLU A 402 35.76 -3.49 -26.82
C GLU A 402 34.43 -3.27 -26.05
N VAL A 403 34.52 -3.37 -24.74
CA VAL A 403 33.41 -2.91 -23.89
C VAL A 403 33.43 -1.38 -23.92
N LYS A 404 32.53 -0.79 -24.69
CA LYS A 404 32.28 0.66 -24.64
C LYS A 404 31.95 1.03 -23.20
N LYS A 405 32.73 1.93 -22.59
CA LYS A 405 32.40 2.49 -21.29
C LYS A 405 31.00 3.10 -21.40
N PRO A 406 30.08 2.77 -20.49
CA PRO A 406 28.79 3.43 -20.49
C PRO A 406 29.04 4.93 -20.30
N THR A 407 28.59 5.73 -21.24
CA THR A 407 28.56 7.19 -21.09
C THR A 407 27.67 7.49 -19.87
N PRO A 408 28.04 8.45 -19.00
CA PRO A 408 27.16 8.86 -17.92
C PRO A 408 25.84 9.30 -18.53
N VAL A 409 24.77 8.59 -18.19
CA VAL A 409 23.42 8.85 -18.70
C VAL A 409 22.62 9.51 -17.58
N LEU A 410 21.96 10.61 -17.91
CA LEU A 410 21.01 11.23 -17.00
C LEU A 410 19.85 10.26 -16.74
N SER A 411 19.72 9.80 -15.50
CA SER A 411 18.66 8.87 -15.10
C SER A 411 17.29 9.52 -15.22
N MET A 412 16.37 8.83 -15.88
CA MET A 412 14.97 9.28 -16.02
C MET A 412 13.99 8.11 -15.86
N LYS A 413 12.79 8.41 -15.40
CA LYS A 413 11.66 7.48 -15.30
C LYS A 413 10.53 8.03 -16.14
N VAL A 414 9.88 7.15 -16.90
CA VAL A 414 8.72 7.49 -17.72
C VAL A 414 7.53 6.69 -17.23
N ASN A 415 6.37 7.32 -17.07
CA ASN A 415 5.15 6.65 -16.59
C ASN A 415 4.36 5.95 -17.71
N ALA A 416 4.79 6.01 -18.96
CA ALA A 416 4.14 5.32 -20.06
C ALA A 416 4.36 3.80 -19.95
N GLY A 417 3.25 3.04 -19.98
CA GLY A 417 3.24 1.60 -20.10
C GLY A 417 3.17 1.13 -21.56
N SER A 418 2.87 -0.16 -21.76
CA SER A 418 2.59 -0.72 -23.10
C SER A 418 1.24 -0.26 -23.68
N SER A 419 0.36 0.23 -22.83
CA SER A 419 -0.93 0.87 -23.18
C SER A 419 -1.24 1.98 -22.19
N MET A 420 -1.97 2.98 -22.62
CA MET A 420 -2.41 4.10 -21.79
C MET A 420 -3.73 4.68 -22.28
N ASP A 421 -4.48 5.32 -21.39
CA ASP A 421 -5.71 6.01 -21.71
C ASP A 421 -5.43 7.27 -22.56
N LEU A 422 -6.36 7.62 -23.45
CA LEU A 422 -6.22 8.77 -24.34
C LEU A 422 -6.08 10.12 -23.61
N ASN A 423 -6.61 10.22 -22.41
CA ASN A 423 -6.52 11.41 -21.54
C ASN A 423 -5.31 11.39 -20.61
N ALA A 424 -4.50 10.32 -20.62
CA ALA A 424 -3.33 10.22 -19.78
C ALA A 424 -2.21 11.15 -20.27
N VAL A 425 -1.50 11.75 -19.30
CA VAL A 425 -0.33 12.59 -19.59
C VAL A 425 0.91 11.76 -19.39
N VAL A 426 1.76 11.66 -20.42
CA VAL A 426 3.06 11.03 -20.29
C VAL A 426 3.99 11.98 -19.55
N THR A 427 4.54 11.51 -18.44
CA THR A 427 5.50 12.26 -17.64
C THR A 427 6.88 11.61 -17.67
N VAL A 428 7.91 12.46 -17.79
CA VAL A 428 9.31 12.09 -17.69
C VAL A 428 9.88 12.74 -16.45
N VAL A 429 10.34 11.92 -15.49
CA VAL A 429 10.89 12.39 -14.21
C VAL A 429 12.39 12.12 -14.19
N PHE A 430 13.20 13.16 -14.05
CA PHE A 430 14.64 13.08 -13.94
C PHE A 430 15.09 12.97 -12.48
N GLU A 431 16.23 12.33 -12.22
CA GLU A 431 16.79 12.19 -10.87
C GLU A 431 17.60 13.42 -10.42
N GLU A 432 17.95 14.31 -11.37
CA GLU A 432 18.61 15.59 -11.10
C GLU A 432 18.04 16.70 -12.00
N PRO A 433 18.23 17.99 -11.66
CA PRO A 433 17.73 19.08 -12.46
C PRO A 433 18.31 19.09 -13.87
N VAL A 434 17.42 19.21 -14.86
CA VAL A 434 17.83 19.45 -16.24
C VAL A 434 18.11 20.95 -16.41
N VAL A 435 19.34 21.29 -16.78
CA VAL A 435 19.80 22.66 -17.01
C VAL A 435 19.38 23.14 -18.39
N ALA A 436 19.52 22.26 -19.40
CA ALA A 436 19.15 22.55 -20.78
C ALA A 436 18.72 21.27 -21.49
N TYR A 437 17.87 21.41 -22.49
CA TYR A 437 17.55 20.32 -23.42
C TYR A 437 17.35 20.89 -24.84
N CYS A 438 17.50 20.02 -25.82
CA CYS A 438 17.38 20.37 -27.23
C CYS A 438 16.09 19.77 -27.81
N ASP A 439 15.12 20.62 -28.16
CA ASP A 439 13.83 20.18 -28.68
C ASP A 439 13.95 19.39 -29.99
N THR A 440 14.95 19.71 -30.84
CA THR A 440 15.19 19.02 -32.10
C THR A 440 15.77 17.62 -31.95
N SER A 441 16.15 17.24 -30.74
CA SER A 441 16.64 15.90 -30.39
C SER A 441 15.57 15.01 -29.76
N LEU A 442 14.32 15.47 -29.76
CA LEU A 442 13.15 14.73 -29.26
C LEU A 442 12.25 14.42 -30.43
N HIS A 443 11.85 13.17 -30.58
CA HIS A 443 11.05 12.70 -31.70
C HIS A 443 9.88 11.87 -31.20
N LEU A 444 8.67 12.23 -31.60
CA LEU A 444 7.49 11.41 -31.41
C LEU A 444 7.03 10.91 -32.77
N THR A 445 6.86 9.61 -32.92
CA THR A 445 6.31 9.01 -34.13
C THR A 445 5.12 8.14 -33.78
N HIS A 446 4.19 8.02 -34.72
CA HIS A 446 3.06 7.10 -34.64
C HIS A 446 3.04 6.16 -35.85
N LYS A 447 2.38 5.04 -35.71
CA LYS A 447 2.36 4.00 -36.73
C LYS A 447 1.11 4.10 -37.58
N VAL A 448 1.30 4.35 -38.86
CA VAL A 448 0.25 4.40 -39.89
C VAL A 448 0.50 3.28 -40.91
N ASP A 449 -0.42 2.35 -41.09
CA ASP A 449 -0.34 1.26 -42.06
C ASP A 449 0.99 0.46 -42.09
N SER A 450 1.74 0.37 -41.03
CA SER A 450 3.06 -0.26 -40.89
C SER A 450 4.27 0.68 -41.09
N LEU A 451 4.08 1.96 -41.38
CA LEU A 451 5.14 2.95 -41.42
C LEU A 451 5.10 3.84 -40.15
N TRP A 452 6.27 4.32 -39.76
CA TRP A 452 6.37 5.29 -38.69
C TRP A 452 6.43 6.69 -39.27
N GLU A 453 5.48 7.54 -38.89
CA GLU A 453 5.37 8.93 -39.30
C GLU A 453 5.53 9.86 -38.13
N ASP A 454 6.03 11.07 -38.35
CA ASP A 454 6.22 12.05 -37.29
C ASP A 454 4.86 12.52 -36.75
N ALA A 455 4.73 12.56 -35.44
CA ALA A 455 3.53 13.03 -34.74
C ALA A 455 3.83 14.37 -34.02
N PRO A 456 2.88 15.31 -34.03
CA PRO A 456 3.04 16.58 -33.33
C PRO A 456 3.01 16.33 -31.80
N PHE A 457 3.89 17.02 -31.09
CA PHE A 457 3.95 16.96 -29.63
C PHE A 457 4.47 18.25 -29.03
N VAL A 458 4.23 18.40 -27.71
CA VAL A 458 4.82 19.44 -26.87
C VAL A 458 5.53 18.77 -25.71
N PHE A 459 6.81 19.08 -25.53
CA PHE A 459 7.57 18.66 -24.37
C PHE A 459 7.89 19.88 -23.52
N ARG A 460 7.47 19.87 -22.26
CA ARG A 460 7.64 21.01 -21.37
C ARG A 460 7.83 20.58 -19.91
N ARG A 461 8.49 21.42 -19.12
CA ARG A 461 8.57 21.21 -17.69
C ARG A 461 7.20 21.46 -17.05
N ARG A 462 6.77 20.54 -16.18
CA ARG A 462 5.53 20.67 -15.43
C ARG A 462 5.60 21.84 -14.45
N LYS A 463 4.55 22.65 -14.42
CA LYS A 463 4.50 23.83 -13.55
C LYS A 463 4.65 23.43 -12.07
N GLY A 464 5.54 24.10 -11.35
CA GLY A 464 5.80 23.81 -9.93
C GLY A 464 6.64 22.56 -9.64
N GLN A 465 7.07 21.81 -10.66
CA GLN A 465 7.88 20.60 -10.49
C GLN A 465 9.19 20.70 -11.27
N LEU A 466 10.32 20.78 -10.54
CA LEU A 466 11.64 20.99 -11.15
C LEU A 466 12.10 19.80 -12.01
N MET A 467 11.78 18.58 -11.57
CA MET A 467 12.28 17.32 -12.12
C MET A 467 11.34 16.67 -13.14
N THR A 468 10.10 17.15 -13.25
CA THR A 468 9.06 16.50 -14.02
C THR A 468 8.77 17.27 -15.29
N TYR A 469 8.80 16.55 -16.40
CA TYR A 469 8.43 17.05 -17.72
C TYR A 469 7.20 16.31 -18.22
N GLU A 470 6.38 16.99 -19.02
CA GLU A 470 5.17 16.48 -19.65
C GLU A 470 5.40 16.36 -21.15
N LEU A 471 5.09 15.19 -21.70
CA LEU A 471 4.96 14.97 -23.14
C LEU A 471 3.47 14.96 -23.47
N LEU A 472 3.05 15.93 -24.23
CA LEU A 472 1.66 16.09 -24.70
C LEU A 472 1.65 15.83 -26.20
N GLY A 473 0.93 14.80 -26.62
CA GLY A 473 0.74 14.42 -28.02
C GLY A 473 -0.76 14.37 -28.35
N GLU A 474 -1.07 14.27 -29.65
CA GLU A 474 -2.43 13.97 -30.12
C GLU A 474 -2.61 12.45 -30.16
N TRP A 475 -3.01 11.89 -28.99
CA TRP A 475 -3.20 10.46 -28.86
C TRP A 475 -4.48 10.00 -29.56
N ARG A 476 -4.39 8.96 -30.41
CA ARG A 476 -5.54 8.37 -31.11
C ARG A 476 -5.79 6.93 -30.64
N PRO A 477 -7.05 6.48 -30.61
CA PRO A 477 -7.38 5.12 -30.22
C PRO A 477 -6.69 4.09 -31.13
N GLU A 478 -6.23 2.99 -30.53
CA GLU A 478 -5.65 1.84 -31.24
C GLU A 478 -4.39 2.14 -32.07
N GLU A 479 -3.77 3.32 -31.93
CA GLU A 479 -2.49 3.64 -32.57
C GLU A 479 -1.30 3.35 -31.67
N GLU A 480 -0.19 2.96 -32.29
CA GLU A 480 1.10 2.76 -31.62
C GLU A 480 1.94 4.05 -31.74
N TYR A 481 2.52 4.47 -30.60
CA TYR A 481 3.40 5.64 -30.52
C TYR A 481 4.79 5.26 -30.04
N LYS A 482 5.82 5.94 -30.54
CA LYS A 482 7.20 5.77 -30.12
C LYS A 482 7.82 7.13 -29.85
N PHE A 483 8.22 7.36 -28.59
CA PHE A 483 8.99 8.53 -28.23
C PHE A 483 10.48 8.16 -28.19
N HIS A 484 11.27 8.84 -28.99
CA HIS A 484 12.73 8.67 -29.09
C HIS A 484 13.45 9.92 -28.64
N ILE A 485 14.53 9.73 -27.89
CA ILE A 485 15.39 10.79 -27.36
C ILE A 485 16.81 10.51 -27.89
N ASP A 486 17.36 11.45 -28.63
CA ASP A 486 18.72 11.36 -29.16
C ASP A 486 19.77 11.45 -28.03
N SER A 487 20.96 10.92 -28.29
CA SER A 487 22.07 11.03 -27.35
C SER A 487 22.42 12.50 -27.11
N ALA A 488 22.63 12.86 -25.84
CA ALA A 488 22.95 14.22 -25.39
C ALA A 488 21.81 15.26 -25.57
N ALA A 489 20.55 14.81 -25.73
CA ALA A 489 19.39 15.71 -25.79
C ALA A 489 19.18 16.53 -24.51
N PHE A 490 19.58 16.00 -23.35
CA PHE A 490 19.47 16.64 -22.05
C PHE A 490 20.83 16.85 -21.40
N THR A 491 20.98 18.00 -20.74
CA THR A 491 22.14 18.32 -19.91
C THR A 491 21.67 18.44 -18.46
N GLY A 492 22.17 17.55 -17.58
CA GLY A 492 21.97 17.61 -16.14
C GLY A 492 22.86 18.64 -15.46
N LEU A 493 22.67 18.80 -14.15
CA LEU A 493 23.42 19.75 -13.30
C LEU A 493 24.83 19.25 -12.99
#